data_2c0ca0cabb2156ab24526819c43e0b66
#
_entry.id   2c0ca0cabb2156ab24526819c43e0b66
#
_cell.length_a   1.000
_cell.length_b   1.000
_cell.length_c   1.000
_cell.angle_alpha   90.00
_cell.angle_beta   90.00
_cell.angle_gamma   90.00
#
_symmetry.space_group_name_H-M   'P 1'
#
loop_
_entity.id
_entity.type
_entity.pdbx_description
1 polymer ?
#
loop_
_entity_poly.entity_id
_entity_poly.type
_entity_poly.pdbx_seq_one_letter_code
_entity_poly.pdbx_strand_id
1 'polypeptide(L)'
;MSLYSALYAGVSGLGAEATAMAVVADNISNINTVGYKGSDTQFSTLVSDGRARSAYTAGGVMAAPQALISKQGLLQASSSTTDLGIEGGGFFVVREALDGNDVAFTRAGAFRPDEFGYLRNASGMYLQGWRLDSFGEFTNTGNVQALTPVRVSDLTGAAAPSTKIDVRANLQSTAPLYAGAYAAGDIANGTVEPGFSRSFDIFDAQGTSHRVTMAYVRTGANTWQGELYAEPASDVTAANGILASGELRFNPDGSLIRDDAVYTSDLFDPVDVTWSNGAGAVPIRLGLGENGTISGLSQFGSESAMIAATTDGGVLGNIASIQVSEIGLLSAVFDNGVTRPVFQLPVATFPNPDGLTRITGNAYLLSDKSGNASIDIAGALGAGKIRSSTLEASTVDLAQEFSNMIRFQRAYSAASKIITTVDDMLAEVSNLKR
;
A
#
# COMPACT_ATOMS: atom_id res chain seq x y z
N MET A 1 42.36 13.19 -44.13
CA MET A 1 40.92 12.90 -43.82
C MET A 1 40.20 12.71 -45.13
N SER A 2 39.39 11.69 -45.26
CA SER A 2 38.47 11.53 -46.38
C SER A 2 37.30 12.51 -46.21
N LEU A 3 36.96 13.30 -47.25
CA LEU A 3 35.78 14.18 -47.24
C LEU A 3 34.51 13.40 -46.89
N TYR A 4 34.44 12.12 -47.32
CA TYR A 4 33.34 11.24 -46.97
C TYR A 4 33.25 10.90 -45.48
N SER A 5 34.38 10.76 -44.74
CA SER A 5 34.35 10.52 -43.31
C SER A 5 33.86 11.74 -42.52
N ALA A 6 34.20 12.96 -43.00
CA ALA A 6 33.68 14.21 -42.42
C ALA A 6 32.18 14.35 -42.70
N LEU A 7 31.70 14.01 -43.90
CA LEU A 7 30.28 13.99 -44.27
C LEU A 7 29.50 13.01 -43.39
N TYR A 8 30.02 11.77 -43.22
CA TYR A 8 29.39 10.75 -42.39
C TYR A 8 29.29 11.19 -40.93
N ALA A 9 30.36 11.77 -40.36
CA ALA A 9 30.33 12.32 -39.02
C ALA A 9 29.31 13.46 -38.88
N GLY A 10 29.20 14.34 -39.87
CA GLY A 10 28.20 15.41 -39.90
C GLY A 10 26.75 14.87 -39.93
N VAL A 11 26.47 13.88 -40.80
CA VAL A 11 25.16 13.26 -40.91
C VAL A 11 24.78 12.51 -39.63
N SER A 12 25.72 11.72 -39.05
CA SER A 12 25.47 11.02 -37.77
C SER A 12 25.25 12.02 -36.64
N GLY A 13 25.96 13.14 -36.60
CA GLY A 13 25.75 14.23 -35.68
C GLY A 13 24.36 14.85 -35.79
N LEU A 14 23.88 15.16 -37.02
CA LEU A 14 22.54 15.66 -37.26
C LEU A 14 21.46 14.68 -36.73
N GLY A 15 21.62 13.40 -37.01
CA GLY A 15 20.71 12.37 -36.54
C GLY A 15 20.65 12.26 -35.00
N ALA A 16 21.81 12.31 -34.38
CA ALA A 16 21.95 12.25 -32.94
C ALA A 16 21.34 13.49 -32.25
N GLU A 17 21.64 14.71 -32.75
CA GLU A 17 21.03 15.93 -32.18
C GLU A 17 19.52 16.04 -32.44
N ALA A 18 19.04 15.56 -33.59
CA ALA A 18 17.60 15.48 -33.86
C ALA A 18 16.88 14.56 -32.85
N THR A 19 17.49 13.40 -32.55
CA THR A 19 16.96 12.48 -31.52
C THR A 19 16.96 13.14 -30.14
N ALA A 20 18.03 13.86 -29.78
CA ALA A 20 18.09 14.56 -28.49
C ALA A 20 17.02 15.68 -28.41
N MET A 21 16.81 16.43 -29.47
CA MET A 21 15.73 17.44 -29.53
C MET A 21 14.34 16.81 -29.41
N ALA A 22 14.10 15.64 -30.01
CA ALA A 22 12.84 14.93 -29.88
C ALA A 22 12.58 14.49 -28.41
N VAL A 23 13.61 14.00 -27.70
CA VAL A 23 13.52 13.65 -26.27
C VAL A 23 13.19 14.89 -25.43
N VAL A 24 13.85 16.00 -25.65
CA VAL A 24 13.56 17.26 -24.95
C VAL A 24 12.13 17.74 -25.22
N ALA A 25 11.66 17.64 -26.46
CA ALA A 25 10.30 18.02 -26.82
C ALA A 25 9.26 17.14 -26.13
N ASP A 26 9.51 15.83 -26.02
CA ASP A 26 8.64 14.91 -25.29
C ASP A 26 8.64 15.21 -23.77
N ASN A 27 9.80 15.47 -23.17
CA ASN A 27 9.90 15.89 -21.77
C ASN A 27 9.09 17.19 -21.51
N ILE A 28 9.26 18.23 -22.33
CA ILE A 28 8.55 19.51 -22.19
C ILE A 28 7.03 19.29 -22.30
N SER A 29 6.59 18.47 -23.25
CA SER A 29 5.16 18.18 -23.46
C SER A 29 4.51 17.51 -22.26
N ASN A 30 5.29 16.76 -21.46
CA ASN A 30 4.84 15.97 -20.33
C ASN A 30 5.19 16.58 -18.95
N ILE A 31 5.52 17.88 -18.91
CA ILE A 31 5.89 18.55 -17.64
C ILE A 31 4.75 18.55 -16.61
N ASN A 32 3.51 18.64 -17.06
CA ASN A 32 2.33 18.65 -16.20
C ASN A 32 1.69 17.26 -16.05
N THR A 33 2.32 16.21 -16.60
CA THR A 33 1.78 14.85 -16.55
C THR A 33 2.18 14.18 -15.24
N VAL A 34 1.20 13.81 -14.42
CA VAL A 34 1.39 13.18 -13.11
C VAL A 34 2.19 11.88 -13.24
N GLY A 35 3.24 11.75 -12.43
CA GLY A 35 4.09 10.55 -12.41
C GLY A 35 4.94 10.34 -13.66
N TYR A 36 5.03 11.33 -14.55
CA TYR A 36 5.88 11.22 -15.74
C TYR A 36 7.36 11.18 -15.34
N LYS A 37 8.09 10.26 -15.96
CA LYS A 37 9.54 10.10 -15.82
C LYS A 37 10.23 10.58 -17.09
N GLY A 38 11.03 11.62 -16.98
CA GLY A 38 11.77 12.18 -18.09
C GLY A 38 12.73 11.15 -18.72
N SER A 39 13.13 11.42 -19.95
CA SER A 39 14.21 10.70 -20.63
C SER A 39 15.41 11.62 -20.82
N ASP A 40 16.59 11.05 -20.81
CA ASP A 40 17.82 11.75 -21.18
C ASP A 40 18.44 11.08 -22.43
N THR A 41 19.26 11.83 -23.17
CA THR A 41 19.91 11.30 -24.36
C THR A 41 21.38 11.07 -24.08
N GLN A 42 21.81 9.82 -24.14
CA GLN A 42 23.20 9.45 -24.04
C GLN A 42 23.84 9.39 -25.43
N PHE A 43 24.98 10.04 -25.56
CA PHE A 43 25.76 10.02 -26.80
C PHE A 43 26.91 9.04 -26.67
N SER A 44 27.08 8.21 -27.69
CA SER A 44 28.21 7.29 -27.80
C SER A 44 28.97 7.50 -29.11
N THR A 45 30.31 7.36 -29.06
CA THR A 45 31.13 7.46 -30.25
C THR A 45 31.04 6.21 -31.09
N LEU A 46 30.85 6.37 -32.40
CA LEU A 46 31.03 5.29 -33.35
C LEU A 46 32.52 5.24 -33.75
N VAL A 47 33.11 4.07 -33.63
CA VAL A 47 34.53 3.84 -34.00
C VAL A 47 34.57 3.22 -35.38
N SER A 48 35.27 3.89 -36.33
CA SER A 48 35.60 3.28 -37.60
C SER A 48 36.84 2.38 -37.44
N ASP A 49 36.79 1.17 -37.99
CA ASP A 49 37.84 0.16 -37.90
C ASP A 49 39.06 0.60 -38.76
N GLY A 50 39.84 1.52 -38.21
CA GLY A 50 41.05 2.07 -38.81
C GLY A 50 42.27 1.18 -38.52
N ARG A 51 42.44 0.09 -39.24
CA ARG A 51 43.65 -0.75 -39.17
C ARG A 51 44.94 -0.07 -39.74
N ALA A 52 44.78 1.12 -40.28
CA ALA A 52 45.95 1.87 -40.81
C ALA A 52 46.43 2.92 -39.80
N ARG A 53 47.61 2.75 -39.23
CA ARG A 53 48.23 3.62 -38.23
C ARG A 53 48.55 5.05 -38.73
N SER A 54 48.22 5.42 -39.95
CA SER A 54 48.66 6.68 -40.58
C SER A 54 47.55 7.67 -40.95
N ALA A 55 46.26 7.35 -40.77
CA ALA A 55 45.18 8.28 -41.12
C ALA A 55 44.06 8.26 -40.07
N TYR A 56 43.70 9.43 -39.52
CA TYR A 56 42.53 9.61 -38.69
C TYR A 56 41.26 9.50 -39.55
N THR A 57 40.33 8.62 -39.14
CA THR A 57 39.03 8.45 -39.78
C THR A 57 37.94 8.81 -38.76
N ALA A 58 37.12 9.81 -39.07
CA ALA A 58 36.00 10.20 -38.18
C ALA A 58 34.93 9.08 -38.14
N GLY A 59 34.59 8.60 -36.97
CA GLY A 59 33.63 7.53 -36.79
C GLY A 59 32.17 8.01 -36.69
N GLY A 60 31.94 9.19 -36.16
CA GLY A 60 30.59 9.72 -35.91
C GLY A 60 30.06 9.50 -34.48
N VAL A 61 28.81 9.78 -34.29
CA VAL A 61 28.11 9.70 -32.99
C VAL A 61 26.74 9.01 -33.14
N MET A 62 26.33 8.29 -32.12
CA MET A 62 25.00 7.71 -31.98
C MET A 62 24.35 8.24 -30.70
N ALA A 63 23.07 8.57 -30.76
CA ALA A 63 22.25 8.95 -29.63
C ALA A 63 21.35 7.79 -29.20
N ALA A 64 21.29 7.53 -27.91
CA ALA A 64 20.42 6.52 -27.29
C ALA A 64 19.58 7.19 -26.21
N PRO A 65 18.26 7.36 -26.41
CA PRO A 65 17.36 7.82 -25.37
C PRO A 65 17.31 6.81 -24.23
N GLN A 66 17.49 7.29 -22.99
CA GLN A 66 17.40 6.49 -21.77
C GLN A 66 16.32 7.07 -20.87
N ALA A 67 15.39 6.23 -20.43
CA ALA A 67 14.38 6.62 -19.47
C ALA A 67 14.98 6.72 -18.05
N LEU A 68 14.65 7.77 -17.31
CA LEU A 68 15.06 7.98 -15.92
C LEU A 68 13.90 7.60 -14.96
N ILE A 69 13.49 6.34 -15.01
CA ILE A 69 12.31 5.84 -14.29
C ILE A 69 12.59 5.78 -12.79
N SER A 70 13.82 5.51 -12.39
CA SER A 70 14.28 5.47 -11.00
C SER A 70 14.26 6.84 -10.31
N LYS A 71 14.30 7.94 -11.07
CA LYS A 71 14.31 9.30 -10.52
C LYS A 71 12.95 9.64 -9.92
N GLN A 72 12.93 10.03 -8.63
CA GLN A 72 11.70 10.46 -7.96
C GLN A 72 11.38 11.93 -8.29
N GLY A 73 10.09 12.20 -8.59
CA GLY A 73 9.55 13.55 -8.75
C GLY A 73 9.17 14.17 -7.41
N LEU A 74 8.86 15.46 -7.42
CA LEU A 74 8.35 16.16 -6.24
C LEU A 74 6.94 15.65 -5.89
N LEU A 75 6.69 15.40 -4.61
CA LEU A 75 5.38 15.08 -4.11
C LEU A 75 4.61 16.39 -3.85
N GLN A 76 3.44 16.53 -4.47
CA GLN A 76 2.56 17.68 -4.36
C GLN A 76 1.27 17.28 -3.67
N ALA A 77 0.81 18.12 -2.71
CA ALA A 77 -0.46 17.88 -2.02
C ALA A 77 -1.64 18.00 -2.99
N SER A 78 -2.62 17.10 -2.82
CA SER A 78 -3.89 17.08 -3.53
C SER A 78 -5.07 17.17 -2.56
N SER A 79 -6.21 17.64 -3.03
CA SER A 79 -7.45 17.72 -2.27
C SER A 79 -8.21 16.37 -2.21
N SER A 80 -7.84 15.39 -3.02
CA SER A 80 -8.50 14.09 -3.06
C SER A 80 -7.76 13.07 -2.23
N THR A 81 -8.47 12.35 -1.36
CA THR A 81 -7.93 11.28 -0.52
C THR A 81 -7.53 10.03 -1.31
N THR A 82 -8.05 9.87 -2.53
CA THR A 82 -7.71 8.77 -3.45
C THR A 82 -6.52 9.07 -4.35
N ASP A 83 -5.98 10.30 -4.28
CA ASP A 83 -4.71 10.64 -4.90
C ASP A 83 -3.57 10.11 -4.04
N LEU A 84 -2.74 9.26 -4.62
CA LEU A 84 -1.70 8.53 -3.92
C LEU A 84 -0.33 8.84 -4.52
N GLY A 85 0.63 9.15 -3.67
CA GLY A 85 2.04 9.28 -4.05
C GLY A 85 2.89 8.20 -3.37
N ILE A 86 4.00 7.80 -3.97
CA ILE A 86 4.99 6.93 -3.34
C ILE A 86 6.21 7.77 -2.98
N GLU A 87 6.53 7.83 -1.69
CA GLU A 87 7.76 8.44 -1.19
C GLU A 87 8.85 7.37 -1.09
N GLY A 88 9.86 7.44 -1.95
CA GLY A 88 10.90 6.42 -2.08
C GLY A 88 10.76 5.56 -3.33
N GLY A 89 11.41 4.39 -3.33
CA GLY A 89 11.41 3.44 -4.45
C GLY A 89 10.10 2.66 -4.58
N GLY A 90 9.74 2.25 -5.81
CA GLY A 90 8.62 1.35 -6.09
C GLY A 90 7.53 1.94 -6.98
N PHE A 91 6.48 1.17 -7.26
CA PHE A 91 5.41 1.50 -8.20
C PHE A 91 4.09 0.93 -7.70
N PHE A 92 2.99 1.58 -8.03
CA PHE A 92 1.65 0.99 -7.92
C PHE A 92 1.49 -0.12 -8.95
N VAL A 93 0.78 -1.17 -8.56
CA VAL A 93 0.42 -2.28 -9.45
C VAL A 93 -0.95 -1.98 -10.04
N VAL A 94 -1.05 -2.02 -11.37
CA VAL A 94 -2.30 -1.73 -12.10
C VAL A 94 -2.55 -2.77 -13.19
N ARG A 95 -3.79 -2.88 -13.64
CA ARG A 95 -4.18 -3.68 -14.81
C ARG A 95 -5.04 -2.86 -15.77
N GLU A 96 -4.93 -3.14 -17.05
CA GLU A 96 -5.74 -2.48 -18.07
C GLU A 96 -7.20 -2.95 -18.07
N ALA A 97 -7.43 -4.23 -17.77
CA ALA A 97 -8.76 -4.84 -17.68
C ALA A 97 -8.96 -5.53 -16.32
N LEU A 98 -10.23 -5.64 -15.89
CA LEU A 98 -10.61 -6.28 -14.61
C LEU A 98 -10.16 -7.74 -14.55
N ASP A 99 -10.37 -8.49 -15.63
CA ASP A 99 -10.03 -9.91 -15.74
C ASP A 99 -8.74 -10.15 -16.56
N GLY A 100 -7.99 -9.07 -16.88
CA GLY A 100 -6.76 -9.15 -17.66
C GLY A 100 -5.60 -9.76 -16.86
N ASN A 101 -4.76 -10.56 -17.52
CA ASN A 101 -3.53 -11.08 -16.93
C ASN A 101 -2.35 -10.09 -17.01
N ASP A 102 -2.49 -9.05 -17.83
CA ASP A 102 -1.42 -8.09 -18.09
C ASP A 102 -1.30 -7.11 -16.93
N VAL A 103 -0.25 -7.30 -16.15
CA VAL A 103 0.08 -6.43 -15.02
C VAL A 103 1.03 -5.35 -15.50
N ALA A 104 0.67 -4.11 -15.20
CA ALA A 104 1.50 -2.93 -15.43
C ALA A 104 1.83 -2.23 -14.11
N PHE A 105 2.84 -1.38 -14.16
CA PHE A 105 3.35 -0.65 -13.01
C PHE A 105 3.32 0.84 -13.30
N THR A 106 2.93 1.67 -12.32
CA THR A 106 2.82 3.11 -12.56
C THR A 106 3.23 3.92 -11.33
N ARG A 107 3.66 5.15 -11.57
CA ARG A 107 3.81 6.20 -10.56
C ARG A 107 2.68 7.22 -10.61
N ALA A 108 1.80 7.13 -11.61
CA ALA A 108 0.63 7.99 -11.74
C ALA A 108 -0.46 7.54 -10.77
N GLY A 109 -0.54 8.20 -9.61
CA GLY A 109 -1.42 7.83 -8.51
C GLY A 109 -2.73 8.62 -8.44
N ALA A 110 -3.14 9.32 -9.50
CA ALA A 110 -4.43 10.02 -9.56
C ALA A 110 -5.57 9.01 -9.79
N PHE A 111 -5.99 8.33 -8.74
CA PHE A 111 -7.08 7.33 -8.83
C PHE A 111 -8.43 7.95 -8.51
N ARG A 112 -9.46 7.51 -9.24
CA ARG A 112 -10.85 7.89 -9.03
C ARG A 112 -11.73 6.65 -9.08
N PRO A 113 -12.78 6.56 -8.24
CA PRO A 113 -13.76 5.49 -8.37
C PRO A 113 -14.56 5.66 -9.67
N ASP A 114 -14.76 4.57 -10.40
CA ASP A 114 -15.66 4.52 -11.54
C ASP A 114 -17.11 4.27 -11.07
N GLU A 115 -18.05 4.10 -12.02
CA GLU A 115 -19.48 3.84 -11.74
C GLU A 115 -19.72 2.54 -10.97
N PHE A 116 -18.79 1.59 -11.03
CA PHE A 116 -18.83 0.32 -10.28
C PHE A 116 -18.01 0.36 -9.00
N GLY A 117 -17.38 1.51 -8.69
CA GLY A 117 -16.56 1.72 -7.50
C GLY A 117 -15.13 1.18 -7.59
N TYR A 118 -14.64 0.81 -8.78
CA TYR A 118 -13.24 0.45 -8.97
C TYR A 118 -12.36 1.69 -9.04
N LEU A 119 -11.21 1.66 -8.36
CA LEU A 119 -10.24 2.74 -8.45
C LEU A 119 -9.46 2.66 -9.76
N ARG A 120 -9.67 3.66 -10.63
CA ARG A 120 -9.00 3.80 -11.93
C ARG A 120 -8.16 5.07 -11.98
N ASN A 121 -7.04 5.01 -12.69
CA ASN A 121 -6.27 6.20 -13.01
C ASN A 121 -6.81 6.90 -14.27
N ALA A 122 -6.24 8.07 -14.61
CA ALA A 122 -6.65 8.85 -15.78
C ALA A 122 -6.49 8.10 -17.13
N SER A 123 -5.61 7.09 -17.17
CA SER A 123 -5.38 6.23 -18.34
C SER A 123 -6.31 5.03 -18.40
N GLY A 124 -7.23 4.89 -17.45
CA GLY A 124 -8.21 3.83 -17.41
C GLY A 124 -7.74 2.52 -16.74
N MET A 125 -6.54 2.48 -16.20
CA MET A 125 -6.00 1.30 -15.54
C MET A 125 -6.51 1.17 -14.11
N TYR A 126 -6.82 -0.06 -13.67
CA TYR A 126 -7.37 -0.41 -12.37
C TYR A 126 -6.27 -0.66 -11.35
N LEU A 127 -6.33 0.04 -10.21
CA LEU A 127 -5.43 -0.20 -9.07
C LEU A 127 -5.64 -1.61 -8.53
N GLN A 128 -4.54 -2.30 -8.23
CA GLN A 128 -4.55 -3.66 -7.68
C GLN A 128 -4.14 -3.65 -6.21
N GLY A 129 -4.72 -4.59 -5.43
CA GLY A 129 -4.39 -4.75 -4.02
C GLY A 129 -4.72 -6.15 -3.49
N TRP A 130 -4.22 -6.48 -2.31
CA TRP A 130 -4.67 -7.64 -1.57
C TRP A 130 -5.97 -7.30 -0.85
N ARG A 131 -7.01 -8.08 -1.10
CA ARG A 131 -8.25 -7.96 -0.34
C ARG A 131 -8.03 -8.48 1.07
N LEU A 132 -8.49 -7.74 2.08
CA LEU A 132 -8.46 -8.18 3.46
C LEU A 132 -9.65 -9.09 3.75
N ASP A 133 -9.42 -10.04 4.66
CA ASP A 133 -10.48 -10.87 5.22
C ASP A 133 -11.28 -10.11 6.31
N SER A 134 -12.18 -10.81 6.99
CA SER A 134 -12.99 -10.24 8.08
C SER A 134 -12.16 -9.82 9.30
N PHE A 135 -10.95 -10.33 9.45
CA PHE A 135 -10.01 -9.99 10.54
C PHE A 135 -9.06 -8.85 10.20
N GLY A 136 -9.14 -8.32 8.96
CA GLY A 136 -8.20 -7.32 8.47
C GLY A 136 -6.82 -7.91 8.11
N GLU A 137 -6.75 -9.23 7.91
CA GLU A 137 -5.54 -9.93 7.49
C GLU A 137 -5.55 -10.21 6.00
N PHE A 138 -4.38 -10.36 5.40
CA PHE A 138 -4.21 -10.74 4.00
C PHE A 138 -3.02 -11.67 3.86
N THR A 139 -3.03 -12.48 2.79
CA THR A 139 -1.91 -13.36 2.49
C THR A 139 -1.03 -12.73 1.43
N ASN A 140 0.18 -12.33 1.81
CA ASN A 140 1.20 -11.92 0.85
C ASN A 140 1.84 -13.15 0.22
N THR A 141 1.44 -13.46 -1.01
CA THR A 141 2.00 -14.59 -1.77
C THR A 141 3.25 -14.21 -2.55
N GLY A 142 3.64 -12.92 -2.56
CA GLY A 142 4.71 -12.41 -3.44
C GLY A 142 4.36 -12.47 -4.94
N ASN A 143 3.14 -12.89 -5.29
CA ASN A 143 2.69 -13.08 -6.66
C ASN A 143 1.76 -11.94 -7.10
N VAL A 144 2.18 -11.17 -8.11
CA VAL A 144 1.39 -10.08 -8.70
C VAL A 144 0.06 -10.56 -9.31
N GLN A 145 -0.03 -11.84 -9.69
CA GLN A 145 -1.27 -12.41 -10.25
C GLN A 145 -2.34 -12.66 -9.19
N ALA A 146 -1.95 -12.77 -7.91
CA ALA A 146 -2.89 -12.96 -6.80
C ALA A 146 -3.58 -11.65 -6.35
N LEU A 147 -3.19 -10.52 -6.90
CA LEU A 147 -3.80 -9.24 -6.62
C LEU A 147 -5.16 -9.12 -7.30
N THR A 148 -6.08 -8.42 -6.65
CA THR A 148 -7.43 -8.15 -7.16
C THR A 148 -7.64 -6.66 -7.38
N PRO A 149 -8.51 -6.26 -8.34
CA PRO A 149 -8.85 -4.85 -8.53
C PRO A 149 -9.46 -4.25 -7.26
N VAL A 150 -8.98 -3.07 -6.86
CA VAL A 150 -9.47 -2.37 -5.69
C VAL A 150 -10.85 -1.80 -5.97
N ARG A 151 -11.86 -2.32 -5.29
CA ARG A 151 -13.25 -1.90 -5.38
C ARG A 151 -13.76 -1.42 -4.05
N VAL A 152 -14.40 -0.25 -4.04
CA VAL A 152 -14.87 0.40 -2.80
C VAL A 152 -16.39 0.43 -2.66
N SER A 153 -17.15 0.12 -3.73
CA SER A 153 -18.62 0.20 -3.71
C SER A 153 -19.32 -0.97 -3.03
N ASP A 154 -18.70 -2.14 -2.91
CA ASP A 154 -19.35 -3.35 -2.35
C ASP A 154 -19.59 -3.26 -0.84
N LEU A 155 -19.22 -2.16 -0.22
CA LEU A 155 -19.28 -1.96 1.22
C LEU A 155 -20.51 -1.16 1.67
N THR A 156 -21.25 -0.56 0.74
CA THR A 156 -22.46 0.23 1.08
C THR A 156 -23.63 -0.69 1.42
N GLY A 157 -24.26 -0.44 2.57
CA GLY A 157 -25.45 -1.19 3.02
C GLY A 157 -25.17 -2.62 3.49
N ALA A 158 -23.92 -3.05 3.56
CA ALA A 158 -23.54 -4.33 4.13
C ALA A 158 -23.39 -4.21 5.67
N ALA A 159 -23.68 -5.29 6.38
CA ALA A 159 -23.31 -5.43 7.78
C ALA A 159 -21.85 -5.85 7.90
N ALA A 160 -21.16 -5.32 8.90
CA ALA A 160 -19.83 -5.78 9.28
C ALA A 160 -19.94 -6.49 10.63
N PRO A 161 -19.69 -7.80 10.71
CA PRO A 161 -19.67 -8.48 12.00
C PRO A 161 -18.52 -7.93 12.86
N SER A 162 -18.75 -7.94 14.18
CA SER A 162 -17.67 -7.65 15.12
C SER A 162 -16.66 -8.79 15.12
N THR A 163 -15.39 -8.47 14.93
CA THR A 163 -14.28 -9.43 14.92
C THR A 163 -13.32 -9.20 16.07
N LYS A 164 -13.41 -8.03 16.70
CA LYS A 164 -12.50 -7.62 17.77
C LYS A 164 -13.23 -6.83 18.86
N ILE A 165 -12.87 -7.13 20.11
CA ILE A 165 -13.32 -6.41 21.30
C ILE A 165 -12.07 -6.02 22.07
N ASP A 166 -11.70 -4.74 22.07
CA ASP A 166 -10.60 -4.23 22.88
C ASP A 166 -11.13 -3.72 24.21
N VAL A 167 -10.63 -4.25 25.31
CA VAL A 167 -11.03 -3.91 26.68
C VAL A 167 -9.85 -3.34 27.42
N ARG A 168 -10.03 -2.14 27.99
CA ARG A 168 -9.11 -1.55 28.94
C ARG A 168 -9.84 -1.31 30.25
N ALA A 169 -9.42 -2.02 31.30
CA ALA A 169 -10.05 -1.93 32.61
C ALA A 169 -9.04 -2.12 33.74
N ASN A 170 -9.34 -1.53 34.88
CA ASN A 170 -8.69 -1.83 36.15
C ASN A 170 -9.56 -2.79 36.96
N LEU A 171 -8.97 -3.86 37.48
CA LEU A 171 -9.57 -4.77 38.46
C LEU A 171 -8.99 -4.47 39.83
N GLN A 172 -9.85 -4.23 40.84
CA GLN A 172 -9.41 -3.82 42.16
C GLN A 172 -8.67 -4.95 42.89
N SER A 173 -7.39 -4.76 43.21
CA SER A 173 -6.54 -5.76 43.88
C SER A 173 -7.03 -6.18 45.27
N THR A 174 -7.87 -5.33 45.90
CA THR A 174 -8.46 -5.57 47.22
C THR A 174 -9.93 -6.01 47.15
N ALA A 175 -10.47 -6.32 45.96
CA ALA A 175 -11.82 -6.83 45.83
C ALA A 175 -12.03 -8.10 46.67
N PRO A 176 -13.27 -8.37 47.13
CA PRO A 176 -13.58 -9.57 47.90
C PRO A 176 -13.14 -10.83 47.14
N LEU A 177 -12.59 -11.78 47.88
CA LEU A 177 -12.14 -13.05 47.37
C LEU A 177 -13.31 -14.03 47.34
N TYR A 178 -13.60 -14.63 46.21
CA TYR A 178 -14.51 -15.75 46.13
C TYR A 178 -13.83 -17.01 46.62
N ALA A 179 -14.32 -17.56 47.73
CA ALA A 179 -13.76 -18.72 48.41
C ALA A 179 -14.36 -20.05 48.00
N GLY A 180 -15.40 -20.04 47.13
CA GLY A 180 -16.06 -21.25 46.64
C GLY A 180 -15.30 -21.94 45.51
N ALA A 181 -15.70 -23.18 45.18
CA ALA A 181 -15.30 -23.81 43.94
C ALA A 181 -15.89 -23.06 42.76
N TYR A 182 -15.07 -22.71 41.78
CA TYR A 182 -15.49 -22.00 40.58
C TYR A 182 -15.45 -22.95 39.37
N ALA A 183 -16.51 -22.95 38.60
CA ALA A 183 -16.59 -23.64 37.32
C ALA A 183 -16.95 -22.66 36.19
N ALA A 184 -16.47 -22.92 34.98
CA ALA A 184 -16.80 -22.10 33.83
C ALA A 184 -18.34 -22.04 33.62
N GLY A 185 -18.87 -20.85 33.48
CA GLY A 185 -20.31 -20.57 33.39
C GLY A 185 -21.01 -20.24 34.69
N ASP A 186 -20.32 -20.26 35.83
CA ASP A 186 -20.91 -19.94 37.12
C ASP A 186 -21.35 -18.47 37.28
N ILE A 187 -20.64 -17.55 36.58
CA ILE A 187 -21.04 -16.16 36.53
C ILE A 187 -22.23 -16.01 35.54
N ALA A 188 -22.13 -16.57 34.35
CA ALA A 188 -23.15 -16.49 33.32
C ALA A 188 -24.48 -17.06 33.75
N ASN A 189 -24.52 -18.13 34.57
CA ASN A 189 -25.74 -18.72 35.11
C ASN A 189 -26.22 -18.09 36.41
N GLY A 190 -25.50 -17.11 36.97
CA GLY A 190 -25.83 -16.40 38.19
C GLY A 190 -25.55 -17.17 39.49
N THR A 191 -24.80 -18.28 39.44
CA THR A 191 -24.35 -19.02 40.62
C THR A 191 -23.32 -18.23 41.44
N VAL A 192 -22.44 -17.48 40.71
CA VAL A 192 -21.39 -16.64 41.28
C VAL A 192 -21.69 -15.19 40.90
N GLU A 193 -21.77 -14.31 41.89
CA GLU A 193 -21.88 -12.87 41.66
C GLU A 193 -20.55 -12.30 41.25
N PRO A 194 -20.45 -11.60 40.10
CA PRO A 194 -19.18 -11.02 39.62
C PRO A 194 -18.74 -9.85 40.50
N GLY A 195 -17.45 -9.75 40.78
CA GLY A 195 -16.89 -8.59 41.47
C GLY A 195 -16.84 -7.34 40.58
N PHE A 196 -16.83 -7.54 39.25
CA PHE A 196 -16.91 -6.48 38.26
C PHE A 196 -17.48 -7.02 36.95
N SER A 197 -18.40 -6.30 36.33
CA SER A 197 -18.95 -6.66 35.01
C SER A 197 -19.25 -5.43 34.16
N ARG A 198 -19.20 -5.58 32.84
CA ARG A 198 -19.62 -4.57 31.88
C ARG A 198 -20.16 -5.24 30.62
N SER A 199 -21.26 -4.66 30.13
CA SER A 199 -21.91 -5.08 28.88
C SER A 199 -21.57 -4.10 27.77
N PHE A 200 -21.50 -4.61 26.56
CA PHE A 200 -21.32 -3.86 25.31
C PHE A 200 -22.03 -4.59 24.18
N ASP A 201 -22.33 -3.86 23.12
CA ASP A 201 -23.02 -4.42 21.97
C ASP A 201 -22.00 -4.82 20.89
N ILE A 202 -22.19 -6.01 20.31
CA ILE A 202 -21.46 -6.53 19.16
C ILE A 202 -22.44 -6.87 18.05
N PHE A 203 -21.95 -6.98 16.81
CA PHE A 203 -22.78 -7.18 15.64
C PHE A 203 -22.47 -8.52 14.98
N ASP A 204 -23.52 -9.20 14.55
CA ASP A 204 -23.39 -10.44 13.76
C ASP A 204 -23.16 -10.14 12.25
N ALA A 205 -23.00 -11.18 11.44
CA ALA A 205 -22.79 -11.08 10.01
C ALA A 205 -23.99 -10.48 9.23
N GLN A 206 -25.18 -10.42 9.85
CA GLN A 206 -26.40 -9.81 9.30
C GLN A 206 -26.62 -8.39 9.81
N GLY A 207 -25.77 -7.89 10.73
CA GLY A 207 -25.85 -6.56 11.32
C GLY A 207 -26.80 -6.44 12.51
N THR A 208 -27.25 -7.57 13.06
CA THR A 208 -28.03 -7.58 14.29
C THR A 208 -27.11 -7.28 15.47
N SER A 209 -27.54 -6.36 16.34
CA SER A 209 -26.83 -6.06 17.58
C SER A 209 -27.18 -7.08 18.65
N HIS A 210 -26.14 -7.64 19.26
CA HIS A 210 -26.23 -8.57 20.38
C HIS A 210 -25.47 -8.00 21.58
N ARG A 211 -26.10 -8.04 22.74
CA ARG A 211 -25.43 -7.61 23.98
C ARG A 211 -24.62 -8.75 24.55
N VAL A 212 -23.36 -8.45 24.84
CA VAL A 212 -22.46 -9.38 25.54
C VAL A 212 -21.93 -8.72 26.81
N THR A 213 -21.71 -9.52 27.83
CA THR A 213 -21.23 -9.07 29.13
C THR A 213 -19.91 -9.75 29.45
N MET A 214 -18.90 -8.94 29.74
CA MET A 214 -17.62 -9.41 30.29
C MET A 214 -17.64 -9.21 31.80
N ALA A 215 -17.49 -10.31 32.54
CA ALA A 215 -17.56 -10.30 33.97
C ALA A 215 -16.34 -10.97 34.60
N TYR A 216 -15.97 -10.51 35.79
CA TYR A 216 -14.76 -10.94 36.48
C TYR A 216 -15.03 -11.21 37.94
N VAL A 217 -14.47 -12.29 38.50
CA VAL A 217 -14.48 -12.61 39.92
C VAL A 217 -13.07 -12.93 40.38
N ARG A 218 -12.70 -12.39 41.55
CA ARG A 218 -11.39 -12.64 42.14
C ARG A 218 -11.36 -13.97 42.87
N THR A 219 -10.49 -14.88 42.47
CA THR A 219 -10.35 -16.23 43.05
C THR A 219 -9.05 -16.43 43.85
N GLY A 220 -8.10 -15.49 43.71
CA GLY A 220 -6.82 -15.58 44.40
C GLY A 220 -6.09 -14.25 44.53
N ALA A 221 -4.92 -14.27 45.16
CA ALA A 221 -4.01 -13.13 45.14
C ALA A 221 -3.49 -12.95 43.71
N ASN A 222 -3.79 -11.88 43.04
CA ASN A 222 -3.44 -11.62 41.62
C ASN A 222 -4.04 -12.60 40.60
N THR A 223 -5.12 -13.32 40.97
CA THR A 223 -5.79 -14.28 40.12
C THR A 223 -7.28 -13.98 40.07
N TRP A 224 -7.81 -13.93 38.85
CA TRP A 224 -9.20 -13.69 38.55
C TRP A 224 -9.74 -14.75 37.59
N GLN A 225 -11.02 -14.99 37.65
CA GLN A 225 -11.76 -15.70 36.57
C GLN A 225 -12.55 -14.67 35.80
N GLY A 226 -12.49 -14.76 34.47
CA GLY A 226 -13.24 -13.94 33.55
C GLY A 226 -14.21 -14.77 32.72
N GLU A 227 -15.40 -14.27 32.46
CA GLU A 227 -16.37 -14.86 31.54
C GLU A 227 -16.89 -13.81 30.57
N LEU A 228 -16.99 -14.20 29.31
CA LEU A 228 -17.71 -13.48 28.27
C LEU A 228 -18.98 -14.28 27.96
N TYR A 229 -20.15 -13.67 28.09
CA TYR A 229 -21.44 -14.33 27.82
C TYR A 229 -22.44 -13.37 27.15
N ALA A 230 -23.38 -13.95 26.40
CA ALA A 230 -24.47 -13.22 25.74
C ALA A 230 -25.61 -12.95 26.71
N GLU A 231 -26.25 -11.79 26.58
CA GLU A 231 -27.38 -11.38 27.37
C GLU A 231 -28.49 -10.79 26.45
N PRO A 232 -29.59 -11.55 26.19
CA PRO A 232 -29.99 -12.81 26.83
C PRO A 232 -29.17 -14.03 26.33
N ALA A 233 -29.09 -15.05 27.19
CA ALA A 233 -28.37 -16.30 26.86
C ALA A 233 -28.95 -17.03 25.63
N SER A 234 -30.21 -16.74 25.26
CA SER A 234 -30.88 -17.30 24.07
C SER A 234 -30.33 -16.79 22.74
N ASP A 235 -29.52 -15.73 22.74
CA ASP A 235 -28.96 -15.16 21.51
C ASP A 235 -27.89 -16.05 20.86
N VAL A 236 -27.34 -16.96 21.63
CA VAL A 236 -26.31 -17.90 21.18
C VAL A 236 -26.72 -19.35 21.42
N THR A 237 -26.12 -20.28 20.68
CA THR A 237 -26.40 -21.70 20.83
C THR A 237 -25.65 -22.34 22.02
N ALA A 238 -24.68 -21.62 22.57
CA ALA A 238 -23.89 -22.10 23.71
C ALA A 238 -24.70 -22.18 25.00
N ALA A 239 -24.49 -23.19 25.82
CA ALA A 239 -25.18 -23.36 27.09
C ALA A 239 -24.96 -22.15 28.01
N ASN A 240 -26.00 -21.66 28.66
CA ASN A 240 -25.98 -20.50 29.53
C ASN A 240 -25.52 -19.20 28.88
N GLY A 241 -25.47 -19.17 27.53
CA GLY A 241 -24.98 -17.98 26.80
C GLY A 241 -23.49 -17.77 26.86
N ILE A 242 -22.68 -18.70 27.41
CA ILE A 242 -21.25 -18.52 27.59
C ILE A 242 -20.53 -18.57 26.24
N LEU A 243 -19.68 -17.58 26.01
CA LEU A 243 -18.87 -17.48 24.80
C LEU A 243 -17.42 -17.87 25.08
N ALA A 244 -16.84 -17.37 26.15
CA ALA A 244 -15.50 -17.74 26.61
C ALA A 244 -15.39 -17.61 28.12
N SER A 245 -14.52 -18.40 28.71
CA SER A 245 -14.16 -18.29 30.13
C SER A 245 -12.70 -18.63 30.32
N GLY A 246 -12.08 -18.06 31.34
CA GLY A 246 -10.69 -18.39 31.63
C GLY A 246 -10.11 -17.64 32.81
N GLU A 247 -9.00 -18.14 33.28
CA GLU A 247 -8.22 -17.54 34.33
C GLU A 247 -7.42 -16.34 33.80
N LEU A 248 -7.29 -15.31 34.60
CA LEU A 248 -6.47 -14.13 34.34
C LEU A 248 -5.49 -13.95 35.51
N ARG A 249 -4.23 -13.80 35.22
CA ARG A 249 -3.17 -13.61 36.23
C ARG A 249 -2.46 -12.28 36.02
N PHE A 250 -2.06 -11.69 37.13
CA PHE A 250 -1.36 -10.41 37.14
C PHE A 250 -0.01 -10.54 37.82
N ASN A 251 0.98 -9.80 37.34
CA ASN A 251 2.27 -9.62 38.00
C ASN A 251 2.10 -8.80 39.28
N PRO A 252 3.10 -8.83 40.21
CA PRO A 252 3.07 -8.00 41.41
C PRO A 252 3.00 -6.48 41.13
N ASP A 253 3.38 -6.05 39.94
CA ASP A 253 3.27 -4.64 39.47
C ASP A 253 1.92 -4.27 38.92
N GLY A 254 0.97 -5.24 38.85
CA GLY A 254 -0.39 -5.05 38.33
C GLY A 254 -0.54 -5.21 36.82
N SER A 255 0.51 -5.58 36.09
CA SER A 255 0.45 -5.88 34.67
C SER A 255 -0.12 -7.29 34.39
N LEU A 256 -0.82 -7.46 33.25
CA LEU A 256 -1.41 -8.74 32.84
C LEU A 256 -0.30 -9.72 32.45
N ILE A 257 -0.41 -10.97 32.92
CA ILE A 257 0.39 -12.09 32.42
C ILE A 257 -0.37 -12.74 31.27
N ARG A 258 0.26 -12.78 30.09
CA ARG A 258 -0.22 -13.50 28.92
C ARG A 258 0.94 -14.32 28.37
N ASP A 259 1.24 -15.41 29.04
CA ASP A 259 2.34 -16.29 28.69
C ASP A 259 1.86 -17.75 28.72
N ASP A 260 1.69 -18.36 27.55
CA ASP A 260 1.21 -19.72 27.39
C ASP A 260 2.14 -20.76 28.02
N ALA A 261 3.39 -20.40 28.25
CA ALA A 261 4.32 -21.25 29.03
C ALA A 261 4.01 -21.26 30.53
N VAL A 262 3.28 -20.26 31.04
CA VAL A 262 2.90 -20.13 32.45
C VAL A 262 1.50 -20.67 32.71
N TYR A 263 0.54 -20.30 31.84
CA TYR A 263 -0.84 -20.79 31.88
C TYR A 263 -1.55 -20.49 30.56
N THR A 264 -2.61 -21.22 30.25
CA THR A 264 -3.49 -20.98 29.11
C THR A 264 -4.85 -20.46 29.59
N SER A 265 -5.45 -19.61 28.78
CA SER A 265 -6.80 -19.08 29.03
C SER A 265 -7.54 -18.94 27.72
N ASP A 266 -8.73 -19.53 27.62
CA ASP A 266 -9.56 -19.44 26.40
C ASP A 266 -9.95 -18.00 26.06
N LEU A 267 -9.81 -17.05 27.02
CA LEU A 267 -10.02 -15.63 26.80
C LEU A 267 -8.97 -14.99 25.88
N PHE A 268 -7.85 -15.64 25.64
CA PHE A 268 -6.78 -15.13 24.78
C PHE A 268 -6.88 -15.66 23.34
N ASP A 269 -7.68 -16.70 23.15
CA ASP A 269 -7.93 -17.30 21.85
C ASP A 269 -9.13 -16.64 21.15
N PRO A 270 -9.22 -16.71 19.82
CA PRO A 270 -10.41 -16.29 19.10
C PRO A 270 -11.63 -17.09 19.52
N VAL A 271 -12.72 -16.41 19.85
CA VAL A 271 -13.98 -17.02 20.32
C VAL A 271 -14.92 -17.21 19.13
N ASP A 272 -15.23 -18.44 18.77
CA ASP A 272 -16.22 -18.76 17.73
C ASP A 272 -17.64 -18.62 18.27
N VAL A 273 -18.35 -17.55 17.86
CA VAL A 273 -19.71 -17.28 18.29
C VAL A 273 -20.71 -17.81 17.26
N THR A 274 -21.58 -18.74 17.68
CA THR A 274 -22.69 -19.24 16.86
C THR A 274 -24.00 -18.63 17.34
N TRP A 275 -24.55 -17.74 16.54
CA TRP A 275 -25.79 -17.03 16.83
C TRP A 275 -27.02 -17.91 16.63
N SER A 276 -28.04 -17.75 17.47
CA SER A 276 -29.30 -18.49 17.39
C SER A 276 -30.20 -18.04 16.22
N ASN A 277 -29.96 -16.83 15.67
CA ASN A 277 -30.70 -16.29 14.53
C ASN A 277 -30.26 -16.86 13.17
N GLY A 278 -29.26 -17.76 13.16
CA GLY A 278 -28.72 -18.36 11.93
C GLY A 278 -27.70 -17.50 11.19
N ALA A 279 -27.25 -16.40 11.77
CA ALA A 279 -26.13 -15.63 11.22
C ALA A 279 -24.85 -16.49 11.21
N GLY A 280 -24.01 -16.29 10.18
CA GLY A 280 -22.75 -17.02 10.06
C GLY A 280 -21.85 -16.81 11.29
N ALA A 281 -21.20 -17.87 11.74
CA ALA A 281 -20.24 -17.77 12.84
C ALA A 281 -19.03 -16.93 12.39
N VAL A 282 -18.65 -15.98 13.25
CA VAL A 282 -17.46 -15.14 13.06
C VAL A 282 -16.65 -15.19 14.34
N PRO A 283 -15.37 -15.59 14.27
CA PRO A 283 -14.52 -15.61 15.45
C PRO A 283 -14.20 -14.18 15.91
N ILE A 284 -14.33 -13.97 17.23
CA ILE A 284 -14.11 -12.67 17.88
C ILE A 284 -12.85 -12.76 18.73
N ARG A 285 -11.92 -11.83 18.53
CA ARG A 285 -10.69 -11.71 19.33
C ARG A 285 -10.89 -10.73 20.47
N LEU A 286 -10.51 -11.14 21.69
CA LEU A 286 -10.50 -10.28 22.86
C LEU A 286 -9.13 -9.61 23.01
N GLY A 287 -9.08 -8.30 22.87
CA GLY A 287 -7.91 -7.46 23.13
C GLY A 287 -7.84 -7.08 24.60
N LEU A 288 -7.37 -8.00 25.46
CA LEU A 288 -7.26 -7.81 26.91
C LEU A 288 -5.91 -7.20 27.33
N GLY A 289 -5.02 -6.92 26.39
CA GLY A 289 -3.67 -6.37 26.63
C GLY A 289 -2.56 -7.33 26.22
N GLU A 290 -1.34 -6.83 26.20
CA GLU A 290 -0.13 -7.58 25.90
C GLU A 290 0.54 -8.09 27.18
N ASN A 291 1.33 -9.15 27.07
CA ASN A 291 2.06 -9.73 28.20
C ASN A 291 2.97 -8.70 28.89
N GLY A 292 2.87 -8.59 30.22
CA GLY A 292 3.69 -7.70 31.02
C GLY A 292 3.39 -6.20 30.82
N THR A 293 2.24 -5.85 30.25
CA THR A 293 1.84 -4.45 30.04
C THR A 293 0.56 -4.09 30.78
N ILE A 294 0.29 -2.80 30.90
CA ILE A 294 -0.96 -2.22 31.44
C ILE A 294 -1.82 -1.63 30.33
N SER A 295 -1.59 -2.04 29.09
CA SER A 295 -2.29 -1.51 27.90
C SER A 295 -3.75 -1.95 27.82
N GLY A 296 -4.14 -3.07 28.45
CA GLY A 296 -5.48 -3.64 28.51
C GLY A 296 -5.98 -3.76 29.95
N LEU A 297 -6.10 -5.00 30.41
CA LEU A 297 -6.45 -5.26 31.80
C LEU A 297 -5.26 -4.98 32.72
N SER A 298 -5.56 -4.39 33.87
CA SER A 298 -4.58 -4.11 34.92
C SER A 298 -5.21 -4.38 36.28
N GLN A 299 -4.36 -4.61 37.30
CA GLN A 299 -4.81 -4.84 38.66
C GLN A 299 -4.14 -3.84 39.62
N PHE A 300 -4.88 -2.83 40.06
CA PHE A 300 -4.42 -1.85 41.04
C PHE A 300 -5.37 -1.71 42.23
N GLY A 301 -4.97 -0.99 43.25
CA GLY A 301 -5.76 -0.79 44.48
C GLY A 301 -6.97 0.14 44.32
N SER A 302 -7.10 0.87 43.20
CA SER A 302 -8.29 1.67 42.88
C SER A 302 -9.50 0.78 42.56
N GLU A 303 -10.70 1.32 42.72
CA GLU A 303 -11.93 0.60 42.38
C GLU A 303 -11.90 0.04 40.95
N SER A 304 -12.58 -1.11 40.78
CA SER A 304 -12.72 -1.72 39.47
C SER A 304 -13.51 -0.80 38.53
N ALA A 305 -12.93 -0.47 37.40
CA ALA A 305 -13.52 0.43 36.42
C ALA A 305 -13.13 0.05 34.98
N MET A 306 -14.10 0.11 34.08
CA MET A 306 -13.85 0.09 32.64
C MET A 306 -13.34 1.47 32.22
N ILE A 307 -12.14 1.52 31.64
CA ILE A 307 -11.52 2.76 31.15
C ILE A 307 -11.96 3.00 29.71
N ALA A 308 -11.96 1.94 28.92
CA ALA A 308 -12.44 1.94 27.53
C ALA A 308 -12.85 0.52 27.12
N ALA A 309 -13.88 0.43 26.29
CA ALA A 309 -14.19 -0.76 25.53
C ALA A 309 -14.52 -0.30 24.10
N THR A 310 -13.89 -0.90 23.12
CA THR A 310 -14.16 -0.62 21.71
C THR A 310 -14.40 -1.93 20.99
N THR A 311 -15.48 -1.94 20.21
CA THR A 311 -15.81 -3.05 19.32
C THR A 311 -15.70 -2.55 17.89
N ASP A 312 -15.24 -3.40 17.00
CA ASP A 312 -15.37 -3.19 15.56
C ASP A 312 -16.73 -3.73 15.08
N GLY A 313 -17.03 -3.49 13.80
CA GLY A 313 -18.28 -3.95 13.20
C GLY A 313 -19.44 -2.97 13.37
N GLY A 314 -20.60 -3.38 12.87
CA GLY A 314 -21.82 -2.57 12.86
C GLY A 314 -22.56 -2.63 11.53
N VAL A 315 -23.69 -1.94 11.45
CA VAL A 315 -24.35 -1.70 10.18
C VAL A 315 -23.55 -0.65 9.43
N LEU A 316 -22.99 -1.03 8.29
CA LEU A 316 -22.26 -0.10 7.44
C LEU A 316 -23.25 0.87 6.80
N GLY A 317 -23.04 2.14 7.04
CA GLY A 317 -23.73 3.23 6.36
C GLY A 317 -23.24 3.44 4.93
N ASN A 318 -23.38 4.65 4.41
CA ASN A 318 -22.76 5.04 3.15
C ASN A 318 -21.28 5.37 3.37
N ILE A 319 -20.47 5.14 2.35
CA ILE A 319 -19.05 5.52 2.39
C ILE A 319 -18.96 7.05 2.36
N ALA A 320 -18.46 7.62 3.44
CA ALA A 320 -18.19 9.05 3.54
C ALA A 320 -16.84 9.42 2.90
N SER A 321 -15.81 8.60 3.13
CA SER A 321 -14.49 8.83 2.54
C SER A 321 -13.64 7.56 2.51
N ILE A 322 -12.56 7.60 1.72
CA ILE A 322 -11.54 6.56 1.66
C ILE A 322 -10.26 7.15 2.24
N GLN A 323 -9.61 6.40 3.10
CA GLN A 323 -8.31 6.76 3.67
C GLN A 323 -7.29 5.69 3.34
N VAL A 324 -6.05 6.12 3.06
CA VAL A 324 -4.93 5.21 2.82
C VAL A 324 -3.80 5.58 3.78
N SER A 325 -3.34 4.60 4.54
CA SER A 325 -2.24 4.79 5.49
C SER A 325 -0.87 4.76 4.80
N GLU A 326 0.19 5.17 5.49
CA GLU A 326 1.58 5.15 4.96
C GLU A 326 2.06 3.75 4.58
N ILE A 327 1.53 2.72 5.24
CA ILE A 327 1.84 1.31 4.94
C ILE A 327 0.97 0.74 3.81
N GLY A 328 0.09 1.57 3.20
CA GLY A 328 -0.78 1.16 2.10
C GLY A 328 -2.07 0.46 2.50
N LEU A 329 -2.47 0.54 3.78
CA LEU A 329 -3.77 0.03 4.23
C LEU A 329 -4.88 0.98 3.77
N LEU A 330 -5.74 0.51 2.87
CA LEU A 330 -6.90 1.25 2.37
C LEU A 330 -8.10 0.93 3.24
N SER A 331 -8.67 1.96 3.89
CA SER A 331 -9.82 1.86 4.76
C SER A 331 -10.97 2.72 4.25
N ALA A 332 -12.19 2.18 4.29
CA ALA A 332 -13.41 2.92 4.06
C ALA A 332 -13.89 3.52 5.39
N VAL A 333 -14.19 4.81 5.39
CA VAL A 333 -14.80 5.54 6.51
C VAL A 333 -16.26 5.76 6.15
N PHE A 334 -17.16 5.31 7.02
CA PHE A 334 -18.60 5.40 6.83
C PHE A 334 -19.19 6.63 7.53
N ASP A 335 -20.40 7.03 7.11
CA ASP A 335 -21.13 8.20 7.65
C ASP A 335 -21.48 8.06 9.14
N ASN A 336 -21.54 6.82 9.65
CA ASN A 336 -21.75 6.51 11.07
C ASN A 336 -20.43 6.54 11.90
N GLY A 337 -19.29 6.89 11.29
CA GLY A 337 -17.97 6.95 11.93
C GLY A 337 -17.21 5.62 11.99
N VAL A 338 -17.82 4.52 11.55
CA VAL A 338 -17.14 3.22 11.48
C VAL A 338 -16.05 3.29 10.40
N THR A 339 -14.86 2.79 10.71
CA THR A 339 -13.76 2.66 9.75
C THR A 339 -13.44 1.19 9.55
N ARG A 340 -13.47 0.73 8.31
CA ARG A 340 -13.18 -0.67 7.97
C ARG A 340 -12.00 -0.74 6.99
N PRO A 341 -10.92 -1.45 7.33
CA PRO A 341 -9.87 -1.78 6.37
C PRO A 341 -10.38 -2.79 5.34
N VAL A 342 -10.06 -2.56 4.07
CA VAL A 342 -10.63 -3.33 2.94
C VAL A 342 -9.56 -3.95 2.08
N PHE A 343 -8.51 -3.17 1.77
CA PHE A 343 -7.42 -3.59 0.92
C PHE A 343 -6.08 -3.18 1.51
N GLN A 344 -5.08 -4.01 1.27
CA GLN A 344 -3.67 -3.67 1.43
C GLN A 344 -3.08 -3.39 0.04
N LEU A 345 -2.63 -2.18 -0.19
CA LEU A 345 -1.98 -1.78 -1.44
C LEU A 345 -0.51 -2.22 -1.42
N PRO A 346 -0.07 -3.01 -2.41
CA PRO A 346 1.32 -3.37 -2.56
C PRO A 346 2.12 -2.24 -3.21
N VAL A 347 3.41 -2.23 -2.94
CA VAL A 347 4.41 -1.46 -3.70
C VAL A 347 5.32 -2.44 -4.41
N ALA A 348 5.38 -2.35 -5.74
CA ALA A 348 6.27 -3.17 -6.55
C ALA A 348 7.64 -2.53 -6.66
N THR A 349 8.70 -3.29 -6.41
CA THR A 349 10.10 -2.86 -6.55
C THR A 349 10.83 -3.72 -7.59
N PHE A 350 11.84 -3.15 -8.21
CA PHE A 350 12.63 -3.79 -9.28
C PHE A 350 14.11 -3.64 -9.01
N PRO A 351 14.92 -4.65 -9.36
CA PRO A 351 16.38 -4.53 -9.32
C PRO A 351 16.91 -3.40 -10.22
N ASN A 352 16.29 -3.21 -11.40
CA ASN A 352 16.64 -2.15 -12.34
C ASN A 352 15.36 -1.48 -12.89
N PRO A 353 14.82 -0.44 -12.24
CA PRO A 353 13.62 0.26 -12.69
C PRO A 353 13.79 0.91 -14.09
N ASP A 354 14.98 1.38 -14.42
CA ASP A 354 15.25 2.03 -15.71
C ASP A 354 15.24 1.06 -16.89
N GLY A 355 15.25 -0.24 -16.61
CA GLY A 355 15.07 -1.31 -17.59
C GLY A 355 13.61 -1.62 -17.96
N LEU A 356 12.64 -1.06 -17.28
CA LEU A 356 11.21 -1.28 -17.56
C LEU A 356 10.83 -0.75 -18.95
N THR A 357 9.89 -1.41 -19.61
CA THR A 357 9.35 -0.98 -20.92
C THR A 357 8.18 -0.03 -20.70
N ARG A 358 8.24 1.17 -21.28
CA ARG A 358 7.16 2.16 -21.24
C ARG A 358 5.99 1.73 -22.12
N ILE A 359 4.79 1.96 -21.61
CA ILE A 359 3.54 1.85 -22.35
C ILE A 359 2.72 3.14 -22.21
N THR A 360 1.67 3.27 -23.01
CA THR A 360 0.75 4.41 -22.95
C THR A 360 0.14 4.53 -21.56
N GLY A 361 -0.03 5.76 -21.08
CA GLY A 361 -0.69 6.02 -19.80
C GLY A 361 0.25 6.11 -18.59
N ASN A 362 1.51 6.44 -18.78
CA ASN A 362 2.53 6.50 -17.72
C ASN A 362 2.67 5.21 -16.93
N ALA A 363 2.57 4.10 -17.64
CA ALA A 363 2.73 2.77 -17.08
C ALA A 363 3.94 2.05 -17.71
N TYR A 364 4.33 1.00 -17.05
CA TYR A 364 5.53 0.24 -17.35
C TYR A 364 5.23 -1.25 -17.32
N LEU A 365 5.84 -1.99 -18.24
CA LEU A 365 5.83 -3.46 -18.25
C LEU A 365 7.19 -4.01 -17.86
N LEU A 366 7.17 -5.23 -17.37
CA LEU A 366 8.40 -5.99 -17.11
C LEU A 366 9.19 -6.19 -18.41
N SER A 367 10.50 -6.18 -18.29
CA SER A 367 11.42 -6.57 -19.36
C SER A 367 12.55 -7.41 -18.80
N ASP A 368 13.29 -8.09 -19.68
CA ASP A 368 14.48 -8.85 -19.28
C ASP A 368 15.54 -7.99 -18.59
N LYS A 369 15.53 -6.67 -18.86
CA LYS A 369 16.48 -5.70 -18.28
C LYS A 369 16.05 -5.18 -16.91
N SER A 370 14.77 -5.21 -16.59
CA SER A 370 14.25 -4.72 -15.30
C SER A 370 14.44 -5.73 -14.16
N GLY A 371 14.53 -7.01 -14.51
CA GLY A 371 14.39 -8.11 -13.53
C GLY A 371 12.93 -8.34 -13.11
N ASN A 372 12.72 -9.28 -12.21
CA ASN A 372 11.41 -9.61 -11.70
C ASN A 372 10.89 -8.54 -10.71
N ALA A 373 9.58 -8.35 -10.68
CA ALA A 373 8.93 -7.52 -9.68
C ALA A 373 8.94 -8.23 -8.30
N SER A 374 9.33 -7.53 -7.26
CA SER A 374 9.04 -7.91 -5.87
C SER A 374 7.92 -7.03 -5.37
N ILE A 375 6.86 -7.63 -4.84
CA ILE A 375 5.72 -6.89 -4.26
C ILE A 375 5.71 -7.07 -2.75
N ASP A 376 5.68 -5.96 -2.05
CA ASP A 376 5.66 -5.91 -0.60
C ASP A 376 4.74 -4.81 -0.05
N ILE A 377 4.52 -4.83 1.26
CA ILE A 377 3.84 -3.75 1.96
C ILE A 377 4.68 -2.47 1.84
N ALA A 378 4.03 -1.34 1.66
CA ALA A 378 4.71 -0.05 1.62
C ALA A 378 5.57 0.18 2.89
N GLY A 379 6.80 0.63 2.70
CA GLY A 379 7.79 0.83 3.76
C GLY A 379 8.58 -0.41 4.17
N ALA A 380 8.28 -1.60 3.64
CA ALA A 380 9.01 -2.84 3.92
C ALA A 380 10.03 -3.13 2.81
N LEU A 381 11.12 -3.82 3.15
CA LEU A 381 12.13 -4.38 2.20
C LEU A 381 12.62 -3.41 1.11
N GLY A 382 12.74 -2.12 1.43
CA GLY A 382 13.17 -1.09 0.48
C GLY A 382 12.06 -0.51 -0.41
N ALA A 383 10.82 -0.95 -0.24
CA ALA A 383 9.66 -0.31 -0.84
C ALA A 383 9.42 1.06 -0.19
N GLY A 384 9.05 2.05 -0.99
CA GLY A 384 8.66 3.38 -0.54
C GLY A 384 7.36 3.35 0.27
N LYS A 385 7.09 4.45 0.97
CA LYS A 385 5.83 4.66 1.70
C LYS A 385 4.77 5.27 0.80
N ILE A 386 3.51 4.92 1.03
CA ILE A 386 2.38 5.56 0.34
C ILE A 386 1.97 6.83 1.09
N ARG A 387 1.78 7.91 0.36
CA ARG A 387 1.25 9.18 0.85
C ARG A 387 -0.12 9.42 0.24
N SER A 388 -1.15 9.47 1.08
CA SER A 388 -2.51 9.86 0.69
C SER A 388 -2.59 11.36 0.43
N SER A 389 -3.56 11.78 -0.35
CA SER A 389 -3.76 13.20 -0.75
C SER A 389 -2.51 13.83 -1.36
N THR A 390 -1.77 13.05 -2.15
CA THR A 390 -0.48 13.48 -2.71
C THR A 390 -0.29 12.86 -4.09
N LEU A 391 0.24 13.63 -5.02
CA LEU A 391 0.60 13.17 -6.37
C LEU A 391 2.08 13.42 -6.63
N GLU A 392 2.71 12.51 -7.35
CA GLU A 392 4.07 12.71 -7.84
C GLU A 392 4.05 13.56 -9.10
N ALA A 393 4.71 14.72 -9.07
CA ALA A 393 4.88 15.58 -10.24
C ALA A 393 5.84 14.95 -11.26
N SER A 394 5.79 15.44 -12.48
CA SER A 394 6.79 15.13 -13.51
C SER A 394 8.21 15.39 -13.00
N THR A 395 9.16 14.54 -13.37
CA THR A 395 10.58 14.72 -13.03
C THR A 395 11.32 15.71 -13.93
N VAL A 396 10.59 16.33 -14.86
CA VAL A 396 11.12 17.26 -15.87
C VAL A 396 11.29 18.66 -15.28
N ASP A 397 12.47 19.25 -15.48
CA ASP A 397 12.75 20.66 -15.17
C ASP A 397 12.73 21.48 -16.47
N LEU A 398 11.78 22.39 -16.58
CA LEU A 398 11.56 23.21 -17.77
C LEU A 398 12.79 24.06 -18.14
N ALA A 399 13.46 24.65 -17.15
CA ALA A 399 14.61 25.51 -17.39
C ALA A 399 15.80 24.70 -17.93
N GLN A 400 15.98 23.50 -17.39
CA GLN A 400 17.02 22.57 -17.87
C GLN A 400 16.71 22.10 -19.29
N GLU A 401 15.45 21.76 -19.59
CA GLU A 401 15.06 21.29 -20.92
C GLU A 401 15.18 22.39 -22.00
N PHE A 402 14.83 23.63 -21.68
CA PHE A 402 15.09 24.74 -22.62
C PHE A 402 16.58 24.99 -22.84
N SER A 403 17.40 24.89 -21.80
CA SER A 403 18.85 24.97 -21.94
C SER A 403 19.41 23.86 -22.85
N ASN A 404 18.94 22.62 -22.66
CA ASN A 404 19.27 21.48 -23.48
C ASN A 404 18.83 21.66 -24.93
N MET A 405 17.61 22.15 -25.15
CA MET A 405 17.08 22.46 -26.49
C MET A 405 17.97 23.45 -27.23
N ILE A 406 18.34 24.56 -26.60
CA ILE A 406 19.24 25.58 -27.22
C ILE A 406 20.60 24.96 -27.56
N ARG A 407 21.15 24.11 -26.67
CA ARG A 407 22.42 23.43 -26.89
C ARG A 407 22.36 22.50 -28.10
N PHE A 408 21.32 21.66 -28.18
CA PHE A 408 21.13 20.72 -29.30
C PHE A 408 20.80 21.43 -30.60
N GLN A 409 20.03 22.53 -30.59
CA GLN A 409 19.82 23.36 -31.78
C GLN A 409 21.12 23.95 -32.33
N ARG A 410 21.99 24.45 -31.45
CA ARG A 410 23.29 24.97 -31.85
C ARG A 410 24.20 23.87 -32.42
N ALA A 411 24.22 22.70 -31.79
CA ALA A 411 24.98 21.54 -32.23
C ALA A 411 24.48 21.01 -33.57
N TYR A 412 23.13 20.94 -33.74
CA TYR A 412 22.53 20.61 -35.03
C TYR A 412 22.92 21.58 -36.14
N SER A 413 22.87 22.90 -35.87
CA SER A 413 23.28 23.93 -36.83
C SER A 413 24.76 23.81 -37.19
N ALA A 414 25.63 23.49 -36.22
CA ALA A 414 27.05 23.26 -36.44
C ALA A 414 27.31 22.02 -37.33
N ALA A 415 26.62 20.90 -37.05
CA ALA A 415 26.71 19.68 -37.85
C ALA A 415 26.21 19.89 -39.29
N SER A 416 25.11 20.66 -39.48
CA SER A 416 24.61 21.07 -40.80
C SER A 416 25.65 21.91 -41.56
N LYS A 417 26.37 22.83 -40.85
CA LYS A 417 27.43 23.63 -41.48
C LYS A 417 28.61 22.79 -41.97
N ILE A 418 28.94 21.72 -41.26
CA ILE A 418 29.96 20.75 -41.73
C ILE A 418 29.57 20.15 -43.07
N ILE A 419 28.32 19.75 -43.22
CA ILE A 419 27.80 19.13 -44.45
C ILE A 419 27.88 20.15 -45.63
N THR A 420 27.37 21.37 -45.42
CA THR A 420 27.43 22.40 -46.47
C THR A 420 28.86 22.74 -46.87
N THR A 421 29.77 22.82 -45.88
CA THR A 421 31.20 23.08 -46.16
C THR A 421 31.85 21.95 -46.95
N VAL A 422 31.50 20.68 -46.64
CA VAL A 422 31.99 19.52 -47.41
C VAL A 422 31.45 19.52 -48.82
N ASP A 423 30.18 19.87 -49.00
CA ASP A 423 29.53 20.01 -50.31
C ASP A 423 30.18 21.08 -51.17
N ASP A 424 30.46 22.27 -50.60
CA ASP A 424 31.18 23.37 -51.25
C ASP A 424 32.61 22.89 -51.69
N MET A 425 33.31 22.16 -50.82
CA MET A 425 34.65 21.59 -51.16
C MET A 425 34.57 20.55 -52.30
N LEU A 426 33.54 19.70 -52.29
CA LEU A 426 33.33 18.72 -53.38
C LEU A 426 33.00 19.41 -54.68
N ALA A 427 32.19 20.46 -54.67
CA ALA A 427 31.89 21.29 -55.85
C ALA A 427 33.17 21.92 -56.42
N GLU A 428 34.04 22.48 -55.55
CA GLU A 428 35.32 23.08 -55.99
C GLU A 428 36.28 22.04 -56.60
N VAL A 429 36.41 20.86 -55.95
CA VAL A 429 37.20 19.74 -56.52
C VAL A 429 36.66 19.28 -57.86
N SER A 430 35.34 19.26 -58.04
CA SER A 430 34.72 18.93 -59.35
C SER A 430 35.04 19.97 -60.40
N ASN A 431 35.02 21.26 -60.03
CA ASN A 431 35.36 22.36 -60.95
C ASN A 431 36.85 22.36 -61.33
N LEU A 432 37.76 21.97 -60.44
CA LEU A 432 39.17 21.85 -60.73
C LEU A 432 39.52 20.71 -61.70
N LYS A 433 38.64 19.76 -61.90
CA LYS A 433 38.80 18.62 -62.84
C LYS A 433 38.40 18.94 -64.27
N ARG A 434 37.78 20.11 -64.50
CA ARG A 434 37.55 20.64 -65.85
C ARG A 434 38.66 21.53 -66.31
#